data_06761aea702fe74a6dfe9d5c5ffe924c
#
_entry.id   06761aea702fe74a6dfe9d5c5ffe924c
#
_cell.length_a   1.000
_cell.length_b   1.000
_cell.length_c   1.000
_cell.angle_alpha   90.00
_cell.angle_beta   90.00
_cell.angle_gamma   90.00
#
_symmetry.space_group_name_H-M   'P 1'
#
loop_
_entity.id
_entity.type
_entity.pdbx_description
1 polymer ?
#
loop_
_entity_poly.entity_id
_entity_poly.type
_entity_poly.pdbx_seq_one_letter_code
_entity_poly.pdbx_strand_id
1 'polypeptide(L)'
;NIWDNETDRAIKLGNWYHNQREENILDFSTIEREGVVVPIIRPLVDGTGVKIAPVQKLKDGVYPEHFAYLKSAAICGQADLVTVVNGKIHIIDYKTNKEIKEKGYTNWEGITSKMYKPLSHLDDCNLNHYNIQLSLYMYIMLKHNPKLKAGKLIIQHVTFEKKGVDDYGYPIIKYDPQGEPVIKDLKMYEL
;
A
#
# COMPACT_ATOMS: atom_id res chain seq x y z
N ASN A 1 -1.12 -26.14 9.69
CA ASN A 1 -0.13 -25.66 10.64
C ASN A 1 -0.63 -24.34 11.24
N ILE A 2 -0.36 -24.06 12.54
CA ILE A 2 -0.85 -22.88 13.28
C ILE A 2 -0.34 -21.59 12.60
N TRP A 3 0.90 -21.57 12.18
CA TRP A 3 1.51 -20.44 11.48
C TRP A 3 0.86 -20.17 10.12
N ASP A 4 0.47 -21.19 9.40
CA ASP A 4 -0.22 -21.07 8.11
C ASP A 4 -1.60 -20.42 8.30
N ASN A 5 -2.34 -20.82 9.34
CA ASN A 5 -3.65 -20.26 9.67
C ASN A 5 -3.59 -18.77 10.00
N GLU A 6 -2.57 -18.32 10.77
CA GLU A 6 -2.42 -16.90 11.10
C GLU A 6 -1.99 -16.08 9.87
N THR A 7 -1.12 -16.63 9.04
CA THR A 7 -0.74 -16.02 7.76
C THR A 7 -1.96 -15.86 6.84
N ASP A 8 -2.79 -16.91 6.72
CA ASP A 8 -4.01 -16.87 5.92
C ASP A 8 -5.01 -15.83 6.43
N ARG A 9 -5.17 -15.69 7.76
CA ARG A 9 -6.01 -14.65 8.36
C ARG A 9 -5.50 -13.25 8.01
N ALA A 10 -4.19 -13.01 8.14
CA ALA A 10 -3.58 -11.72 7.81
C ALA A 10 -3.76 -11.37 6.34
N ILE A 11 -3.55 -12.33 5.44
CA ILE A 11 -3.76 -12.16 3.99
C ILE A 11 -5.24 -11.84 3.70
N LYS A 12 -6.19 -12.55 4.29
CA LYS A 12 -7.63 -12.30 4.10
C LYS A 12 -8.03 -10.89 4.53
N LEU A 13 -7.55 -10.43 5.68
CA LEU A 13 -7.81 -9.06 6.15
C LEU A 13 -7.19 -8.01 5.24
N GLY A 14 -5.96 -8.24 4.77
CA GLY A 14 -5.29 -7.38 3.81
C GLY A 14 -6.09 -7.28 2.52
N ASN A 15 -6.41 -8.40 1.89
CA ASN A 15 -7.17 -8.46 0.64
C ASN A 15 -8.54 -7.79 0.78
N TRP A 16 -9.26 -8.06 1.90
CA TRP A 16 -10.53 -7.41 2.16
C TRP A 16 -10.39 -5.89 2.18
N TYR A 17 -9.40 -5.35 2.91
CA TYR A 17 -9.24 -3.90 3.02
C TYR A 17 -8.86 -3.26 1.67
N HIS A 18 -7.93 -3.85 0.92
CA HIS A 18 -7.55 -3.37 -0.41
C HIS A 18 -8.74 -3.35 -1.36
N ASN A 19 -9.52 -4.44 -1.42
CA ASN A 19 -10.72 -4.53 -2.27
C ASN A 19 -11.75 -3.45 -1.89
N GLN A 20 -12.04 -3.28 -0.60
CA GLN A 20 -12.96 -2.24 -0.13
C GLN A 20 -12.50 -0.83 -0.51
N ARG A 21 -11.19 -0.57 -0.43
CA ARG A 21 -10.65 0.75 -0.83
C ARG A 21 -10.71 0.95 -2.34
N GLU A 22 -10.41 -0.07 -3.14
CA GLU A 22 -10.54 -0.03 -4.60
C GLU A 22 -12.00 0.21 -5.01
N GLU A 23 -12.94 -0.59 -4.51
CA GLU A 23 -14.37 -0.51 -4.79
C GLU A 23 -14.91 0.88 -4.43
N ASN A 24 -14.67 1.35 -3.20
CA ASN A 24 -15.13 2.67 -2.74
C ASN A 24 -14.63 3.83 -3.64
N ILE A 25 -13.44 3.73 -4.22
CA ILE A 25 -12.93 4.74 -5.14
C ILE A 25 -13.61 4.59 -6.51
N LEU A 26 -13.79 3.36 -6.98
CA LEU A 26 -14.39 3.07 -8.28
C LEU A 26 -15.90 3.38 -8.36
N ASP A 27 -16.58 3.58 -7.22
CA ASP A 27 -17.97 4.07 -7.19
C ASP A 27 -18.13 5.50 -7.71
N PHE A 28 -17.03 6.26 -7.75
CA PHE A 28 -17.04 7.63 -8.26
C PHE A 28 -16.45 7.71 -9.68
N SER A 29 -16.81 8.73 -10.41
CA SER A 29 -16.19 9.09 -11.71
C SER A 29 -15.09 10.14 -11.54
N THR A 30 -15.22 10.99 -10.53
CA THR A 30 -14.30 12.09 -10.21
C THR A 30 -14.16 12.22 -8.70
N ILE A 31 -13.07 12.82 -8.26
CA ILE A 31 -12.83 13.12 -6.84
C ILE A 31 -12.03 14.42 -6.71
N GLU A 32 -12.27 15.17 -5.65
CA GLU A 32 -11.47 16.35 -5.35
C GLU A 32 -10.16 15.96 -4.64
N ARG A 33 -9.04 16.49 -5.14
CA ARG A 33 -7.71 16.36 -4.55
C ARG A 33 -6.97 17.69 -4.63
N GLU A 34 -6.46 18.18 -3.51
CA GLU A 34 -5.75 19.46 -3.42
C GLU A 34 -6.50 20.64 -4.07
N GLY A 35 -7.83 20.70 -3.90
CA GLY A 35 -8.69 21.73 -4.49
C GLY A 35 -8.98 21.57 -5.98
N VAL A 36 -8.56 20.46 -6.60
CA VAL A 36 -8.80 20.15 -8.01
C VAL A 36 -9.66 18.91 -8.14
N VAL A 37 -10.70 18.99 -8.98
CA VAL A 37 -11.52 17.82 -9.32
C VAL A 37 -10.79 17.03 -10.43
N VAL A 38 -10.43 15.81 -10.12
CA VAL A 38 -9.70 14.90 -11.04
C VAL A 38 -10.50 13.64 -11.33
N PRO A 39 -10.39 13.06 -12.54
CA PRO A 39 -11.08 11.83 -12.89
C PRO A 39 -10.48 10.61 -12.17
N ILE A 40 -11.32 9.61 -11.94
CA ILE A 40 -10.87 8.28 -11.53
C ILE A 40 -10.59 7.47 -12.80
N ILE A 41 -9.34 7.03 -12.92
CA ILE A 41 -8.86 6.25 -14.07
C ILE A 41 -8.97 4.78 -13.71
N ARG A 42 -10.00 4.14 -14.26
CA ARG A 42 -10.25 2.71 -14.01
C ARG A 42 -9.15 1.83 -14.58
N PRO A 43 -8.76 0.75 -13.87
CA PRO A 43 -7.85 -0.25 -14.44
C PRO A 43 -8.41 -0.79 -15.75
N LEU A 44 -7.52 -0.97 -16.72
CA LEU A 44 -7.91 -1.62 -17.98
C LEU A 44 -8.06 -3.12 -17.74
N VAL A 45 -9.08 -3.72 -18.34
CA VAL A 45 -9.32 -5.16 -18.34
C VAL A 45 -9.44 -5.67 -19.76
N ASP A 46 -9.04 -6.92 -20.00
CA ASP A 46 -9.24 -7.59 -21.27
C ASP A 46 -10.67 -8.14 -21.39
N GLY A 47 -10.98 -8.80 -22.50
CA GLY A 47 -12.30 -9.38 -22.75
C GLY A 47 -12.69 -10.51 -21.79
N THR A 48 -11.77 -11.00 -20.95
CA THR A 48 -12.00 -12.01 -19.91
C THR A 48 -12.12 -11.42 -18.51
N GLY A 49 -11.97 -10.07 -18.36
CA GLY A 49 -12.00 -9.37 -17.07
C GLY A 49 -10.65 -9.34 -16.35
N VAL A 50 -9.57 -9.82 -16.97
CA VAL A 50 -8.24 -9.79 -16.39
C VAL A 50 -7.63 -8.39 -16.54
N LYS A 51 -7.08 -7.82 -15.45
CA LYS A 51 -6.38 -6.52 -15.49
C LYS A 51 -5.17 -6.62 -16.41
N ILE A 52 -5.06 -5.70 -17.38
CA ILE A 52 -3.93 -5.57 -18.29
C ILE A 52 -3.03 -4.42 -17.87
N ALA A 53 -1.74 -4.52 -18.24
CA ALA A 53 -0.76 -3.49 -17.89
C ALA A 53 -1.17 -2.12 -18.43
N PRO A 54 -1.31 -1.10 -17.57
CA PRO A 54 -1.77 0.22 -17.97
C PRO A 54 -0.67 0.97 -18.74
N VAL A 55 -1.09 2.01 -19.45
CA VAL A 55 -0.17 2.97 -20.05
C VAL A 55 0.58 3.70 -18.94
N GLN A 56 1.91 3.74 -19.03
CA GLN A 56 2.76 4.35 -18.00
C GLN A 56 2.82 5.90 -18.07
N LYS A 57 2.25 6.50 -19.12
CA LYS A 57 2.06 7.96 -19.20
C LYS A 57 0.86 8.37 -18.39
N LEU A 58 1.10 9.11 -17.31
CA LEU A 58 0.07 9.57 -16.39
C LEU A 58 -0.40 10.98 -16.75
N LYS A 59 -1.69 11.23 -16.56
CA LYS A 59 -2.35 12.53 -16.61
C LYS A 59 -2.95 12.83 -15.25
N ASP A 60 -3.48 14.04 -15.04
CA ASP A 60 -4.23 14.34 -13.82
C ASP A 60 -5.37 13.34 -13.63
N GLY A 61 -5.42 12.73 -12.46
CA GLY A 61 -6.36 11.66 -12.13
C GLY A 61 -5.96 10.84 -10.90
N VAL A 62 -6.86 9.96 -10.50
CA VAL A 62 -6.65 8.98 -9.45
C VAL A 62 -6.66 7.59 -10.07
N TYR A 63 -5.64 6.80 -9.79
CA TYR A 63 -5.37 5.49 -10.37
C TYR A 63 -5.33 4.45 -9.25
N PRO A 64 -6.43 3.78 -8.93
CA PRO A 64 -6.43 2.65 -7.99
C PRO A 64 -5.69 1.46 -8.59
N GLU A 65 -4.96 0.72 -7.75
CA GLU A 65 -4.26 -0.51 -8.11
C GLU A 65 -3.34 -0.34 -9.35
N HIS A 66 -2.59 0.77 -9.40
CA HIS A 66 -1.78 1.11 -10.57
C HIS A 66 -0.54 0.23 -10.68
N PHE A 67 -0.47 -0.58 -11.75
CA PHE A 67 0.70 -1.40 -12.06
C PHE A 67 1.77 -0.57 -12.76
N ALA A 68 2.88 -0.30 -12.06
CA ALA A 68 4.05 0.41 -12.56
C ALA A 68 5.15 -0.57 -12.98
N TYR A 69 5.79 -0.34 -14.12
CA TYR A 69 6.91 -1.17 -14.57
C TYR A 69 7.96 -0.38 -15.33
N LEU A 70 9.22 -0.82 -15.24
CA LEU A 70 10.35 -0.30 -15.99
C LEU A 70 11.09 -1.46 -16.67
N LYS A 71 10.80 -1.73 -17.95
CA LYS A 71 11.33 -2.86 -18.71
C LYS A 71 12.86 -2.87 -18.75
N SER A 72 13.50 -1.69 -18.90
CA SER A 72 14.96 -1.57 -18.98
C SER A 72 15.70 -2.03 -17.72
N ALA A 73 15.01 -2.04 -16.56
CA ALA A 73 15.54 -2.49 -15.27
C ALA A 73 14.94 -3.82 -14.80
N ALA A 74 14.01 -4.41 -15.58
CA ALA A 74 13.27 -5.63 -15.22
C ALA A 74 12.59 -5.53 -13.84
N ILE A 75 12.05 -4.35 -13.50
CA ILE A 75 11.34 -4.10 -12.24
C ILE A 75 9.90 -3.72 -12.50
N CYS A 76 9.02 -4.17 -11.62
CA CYS A 76 7.62 -3.81 -11.63
C CYS A 76 7.05 -3.88 -10.21
N GLY A 77 5.87 -3.31 -10.03
CA GLY A 77 5.10 -3.40 -8.81
C GLY A 77 3.74 -2.74 -8.98
N GLN A 78 2.88 -2.92 -8.00
CA GLN A 78 1.54 -2.37 -8.00
C GLN A 78 1.40 -1.44 -6.80
N ALA A 79 1.02 -0.19 -7.06
CA ALA A 79 0.74 0.81 -6.04
C ALA A 79 -0.77 0.86 -5.79
N ASP A 80 -1.20 0.78 -4.54
CA ASP A 80 -2.61 0.68 -4.18
C ASP A 80 -3.41 1.89 -4.64
N LEU A 81 -2.84 3.09 -4.50
CA LEU A 81 -3.47 4.32 -4.97
C LEU A 81 -2.43 5.33 -5.44
N VAL A 82 -2.50 5.72 -6.70
CA VAL A 82 -1.70 6.80 -7.27
C VAL A 82 -2.60 7.99 -7.58
N THR A 83 -2.18 9.18 -7.20
CA THR A 83 -2.87 10.43 -7.57
C THR A 83 -1.91 11.34 -8.31
N VAL A 84 -2.34 11.84 -9.46
CA VAL A 84 -1.62 12.89 -10.19
C VAL A 84 -2.47 14.15 -10.15
N VAL A 85 -1.92 15.20 -9.55
CA VAL A 85 -2.58 16.50 -9.41
C VAL A 85 -1.54 17.60 -9.30
N ASN A 86 -1.82 18.77 -9.87
CA ASN A 86 -0.90 19.92 -9.83
C ASN A 86 0.54 19.59 -10.28
N GLY A 87 0.69 18.70 -11.26
CA GLY A 87 2.00 18.28 -11.79
C GLY A 87 2.82 17.38 -10.84
N LYS A 88 2.21 16.82 -9.81
CA LYS A 88 2.85 15.94 -8.82
C LYS A 88 2.20 14.56 -8.79
N ILE A 89 3.01 13.53 -8.53
CA ILE A 89 2.55 12.16 -8.29
C ILE A 89 2.57 11.91 -6.78
N HIS A 90 1.45 11.48 -6.22
CA HIS A 90 1.32 11.05 -4.84
C HIS A 90 0.99 9.56 -4.82
N ILE A 91 1.54 8.82 -3.85
CA ILE A 91 1.28 7.39 -3.69
C ILE A 91 0.79 7.13 -2.27
N ILE A 92 -0.30 6.37 -2.16
CA ILE A 92 -0.78 5.81 -0.89
C ILE A 92 -0.73 4.29 -1.01
N ASP A 93 -0.20 3.65 0.00
CA ASP A 93 -0.12 2.20 0.10
C ASP A 93 -0.78 1.75 1.39
N TYR A 94 -1.64 0.73 1.32
CA TYR A 94 -2.45 0.25 2.43
C TYR A 94 -1.74 -0.87 3.17
N LYS A 95 -1.67 -0.78 4.49
CA LYS A 95 -1.06 -1.81 5.33
C LYS A 95 -1.99 -2.19 6.47
N THR A 96 -2.19 -3.49 6.64
CA THR A 96 -3.04 -4.08 7.68
C THR A 96 -2.23 -4.89 8.70
N ASN A 97 -0.93 -4.68 8.76
CA ASN A 97 -0.05 -5.31 9.73
C ASN A 97 -0.52 -5.05 11.16
N LYS A 98 -0.21 -5.95 12.07
CA LYS A 98 -0.46 -5.79 13.50
C LYS A 98 0.15 -4.49 14.06
N GLU A 99 1.34 -4.15 13.57
CA GLU A 99 2.06 -2.91 13.89
C GLU A 99 3.01 -2.55 12.75
N ILE A 100 3.37 -1.28 12.62
CA ILE A 100 4.48 -0.82 11.77
C ILE A 100 5.65 -0.48 12.67
N LYS A 101 6.71 -1.28 12.57
CA LYS A 101 7.97 -1.04 13.30
C LYS A 101 8.79 0.02 12.59
N GLU A 102 9.22 1.01 13.35
CA GLU A 102 10.05 2.14 12.88
C GLU A 102 11.53 1.91 13.12
N LYS A 103 11.88 0.89 13.92
CA LYS A 103 13.26 0.50 14.25
C LYS A 103 13.49 -0.98 14.01
N GLY A 104 14.73 -1.33 13.67
CA GLY A 104 15.17 -2.71 13.58
C GLY A 104 15.13 -3.42 14.94
N TYR A 105 15.10 -4.74 14.91
CA TYR A 105 15.21 -5.54 16.11
C TYR A 105 16.55 -5.28 16.79
N THR A 106 16.54 -4.99 18.08
CA THR A 106 17.75 -4.85 18.90
C THR A 106 17.91 -6.11 19.74
N ASN A 107 19.08 -6.78 19.59
CA ASN A 107 19.39 -7.99 20.34
C ASN A 107 19.79 -7.67 21.80
N TRP A 108 20.06 -8.68 22.59
CA TRP A 108 20.46 -8.56 24.01
C TRP A 108 21.81 -7.84 24.20
N GLU A 109 22.68 -7.77 23.19
CA GLU A 109 23.94 -7.03 23.18
C GLU A 109 23.76 -5.54 22.81
N GLY A 110 22.53 -5.11 22.52
CA GLY A 110 22.24 -3.73 22.11
C GLY A 110 22.50 -3.46 20.61
N ILE A 111 22.73 -4.52 19.81
CA ILE A 111 22.98 -4.39 18.38
C ILE A 111 21.65 -4.37 17.64
N THR A 112 21.39 -3.30 16.91
CA THR A 112 20.17 -3.14 16.09
C THR A 112 20.38 -3.72 14.68
N SER A 113 19.43 -4.52 14.24
CA SER A 113 19.40 -5.10 12.88
C SER A 113 19.36 -4.00 11.82
N LYS A 114 20.26 -4.11 10.84
CA LYS A 114 20.39 -3.19 9.71
C LYS A 114 20.15 -3.92 8.40
N MET A 115 19.73 -3.17 7.39
CA MET A 115 19.62 -3.68 6.03
C MET A 115 20.99 -4.07 5.47
N TYR A 116 21.01 -4.89 4.42
CA TYR A 116 22.23 -5.22 3.68
C TYR A 116 22.72 -4.04 2.83
N LYS A 117 24.01 -4.07 2.47
CA LYS A 117 24.57 -3.09 1.54
C LYS A 117 23.80 -3.08 0.19
N PRO A 118 23.61 -1.91 -0.40
CA PRO A 118 24.12 -0.59 -0.03
C PRO A 118 23.29 0.17 1.02
N LEU A 119 22.24 -0.43 1.58
CA LEU A 119 21.28 0.21 2.49
C LEU A 119 21.61 0.00 3.98
N SER A 120 22.82 -0.41 4.32
CA SER A 120 23.23 -0.75 5.69
C SER A 120 23.22 0.41 6.70
N HIS A 121 22.97 1.64 6.24
CA HIS A 121 22.71 2.81 7.09
C HIS A 121 21.28 2.85 7.64
N LEU A 122 20.36 2.07 7.07
CA LEU A 122 18.96 1.98 7.47
C LEU A 122 18.74 0.80 8.42
N ASP A 123 17.79 0.96 9.34
CA ASP A 123 17.30 -0.13 10.19
C ASP A 123 16.49 -1.12 9.35
N ASP A 124 16.65 -2.42 9.63
CA ASP A 124 15.83 -3.47 9.04
C ASP A 124 14.47 -3.52 9.75
N CYS A 125 13.52 -2.70 9.28
CA CYS A 125 12.18 -2.55 9.86
C CYS A 125 11.11 -2.30 8.78
N ASN A 126 9.85 -2.54 9.13
CA ASN A 126 8.72 -2.41 8.20
C ASN A 126 8.67 -1.02 7.53
N LEU A 127 8.81 0.05 8.32
CA LEU A 127 8.69 1.41 7.79
C LEU A 127 9.74 1.69 6.70
N ASN A 128 10.98 1.27 6.92
CA ASN A 128 12.04 1.45 5.94
C ASN A 128 11.83 0.58 4.68
N HIS A 129 11.32 -0.66 4.83
CA HIS A 129 10.96 -1.50 3.67
C HIS A 129 9.88 -0.83 2.83
N TYR A 130 8.83 -0.30 3.47
CA TYR A 130 7.75 0.41 2.77
C TYR A 130 8.24 1.70 2.10
N ASN A 131 9.12 2.45 2.77
CA ASN A 131 9.72 3.65 2.18
C ASN A 131 10.49 3.32 0.89
N ILE A 132 11.31 2.27 0.91
CA ILE A 132 12.06 1.82 -0.28
C ILE A 132 11.09 1.36 -1.37
N GLN A 133 10.05 0.60 -1.03
CA GLN A 133 9.04 0.13 -1.98
C GLN A 133 8.35 1.32 -2.68
N LEU A 134 7.84 2.28 -1.93
CA LEU A 134 7.15 3.44 -2.50
C LEU A 134 8.09 4.37 -3.26
N SER A 135 9.32 4.54 -2.78
CA SER A 135 10.36 5.29 -3.50
C SER A 135 10.69 4.64 -4.85
N LEU A 136 10.71 3.30 -4.92
CA LEU A 136 10.92 2.59 -6.17
C LEU A 136 9.74 2.78 -7.13
N TYR A 137 8.51 2.71 -6.65
CA TYR A 137 7.32 2.99 -7.46
C TYR A 137 7.35 4.43 -8.01
N MET A 138 7.66 5.41 -7.15
CA MET A 138 7.81 6.80 -7.55
C MET A 138 8.89 6.96 -8.62
N TYR A 139 10.04 6.32 -8.44
CA TYR A 139 11.13 6.33 -9.43
C TYR A 139 10.67 5.79 -10.79
N ILE A 140 9.98 4.65 -10.83
CA ILE A 140 9.44 4.05 -12.06
C ILE A 140 8.50 5.04 -12.75
N MET A 141 7.55 5.61 -12.01
CA MET A 141 6.55 6.53 -12.55
C MET A 141 7.19 7.80 -13.10
N LEU A 142 8.16 8.40 -12.39
CA LEU A 142 8.87 9.59 -12.86
C LEU A 142 9.72 9.32 -14.11
N LYS A 143 10.31 8.12 -14.24
CA LYS A 143 11.04 7.74 -15.48
C LYS A 143 10.15 7.78 -16.71
N HIS A 144 8.89 7.39 -16.58
CA HIS A 144 7.91 7.47 -17.66
C HIS A 144 7.31 8.87 -17.82
N ASN A 145 7.35 9.72 -16.77
CA ASN A 145 6.68 11.01 -16.70
C ASN A 145 7.65 12.14 -16.28
N PRO A 146 8.69 12.48 -17.09
CA PRO A 146 9.77 13.38 -16.68
C PRO A 146 9.32 14.83 -16.42
N LYS A 147 8.10 15.20 -16.81
CA LYS A 147 7.53 16.53 -16.53
C LYS A 147 6.81 16.60 -15.17
N LEU A 148 6.48 15.45 -14.58
CA LEU A 148 5.88 15.38 -13.26
C LEU A 148 6.95 15.41 -12.18
N LYS A 149 6.56 15.80 -10.97
CA LYS A 149 7.42 15.83 -9.79
C LYS A 149 6.94 14.81 -8.76
N ALA A 150 7.84 14.37 -7.89
CA ALA A 150 7.46 13.60 -6.73
C ALA A 150 6.59 14.45 -5.79
N GLY A 151 5.50 13.88 -5.36
CA GLY A 151 4.63 14.36 -4.31
C GLY A 151 4.86 13.56 -3.03
N LYS A 152 3.76 13.29 -2.31
CA LYS A 152 3.79 12.55 -1.05
C LYS A 152 3.83 11.04 -1.27
N LEU A 153 4.58 10.36 -0.41
CA LEU A 153 4.53 8.91 -0.22
C LEU A 153 3.89 8.65 1.15
N ILE A 154 2.82 7.90 1.17
CA ILE A 154 2.00 7.72 2.37
C ILE A 154 1.73 6.24 2.59
N ILE A 155 1.97 5.76 3.80
CA ILE A 155 1.44 4.48 4.29
C ILE A 155 0.16 4.76 5.06
N GLN A 156 -0.94 4.18 4.61
CA GLN A 156 -2.19 4.15 5.38
C GLN A 156 -2.28 2.82 6.13
N HIS A 157 -1.96 2.87 7.42
CA HIS A 157 -1.98 1.71 8.30
C HIS A 157 -3.31 1.57 9.00
N VAL A 158 -3.91 0.39 8.90
CA VAL A 158 -5.21 0.07 9.48
C VAL A 158 -5.07 -1.12 10.43
N THR A 159 -5.66 -1.00 11.61
CA THR A 159 -5.80 -2.08 12.56
C THR A 159 -7.27 -2.40 12.82
N PHE A 160 -7.55 -3.64 13.24
CA PHE A 160 -8.91 -4.13 13.45
C PHE A 160 -9.22 -4.34 14.93
N GLU A 161 -10.49 -4.17 15.31
CA GLU A 161 -10.95 -4.51 16.65
C GLU A 161 -10.83 -6.03 16.91
N LYS A 162 -10.49 -6.36 18.15
CA LYS A 162 -10.37 -7.74 18.62
C LYS A 162 -11.46 -8.02 19.64
N LYS A 163 -12.09 -9.18 19.56
CA LYS A 163 -13.05 -9.65 20.57
C LYS A 163 -12.44 -10.63 21.58
N GLY A 164 -11.16 -10.98 21.40
CA GLY A 164 -10.41 -11.89 22.27
C GLY A 164 -9.19 -12.46 21.59
N VAL A 165 -8.68 -13.54 22.15
CA VAL A 165 -7.63 -14.37 21.57
C VAL A 165 -8.11 -15.83 21.51
N ASP A 166 -7.60 -16.59 20.55
CA ASP A 166 -7.87 -18.02 20.46
C ASP A 166 -6.98 -18.83 21.43
N ASP A 167 -7.15 -20.14 21.44
CA ASP A 167 -6.42 -21.06 22.33
C ASP A 167 -4.89 -21.04 22.11
N TYR A 168 -4.42 -20.44 21.01
CA TYR A 168 -3.01 -20.30 20.66
C TYR A 168 -2.48 -18.87 20.92
N GLY A 169 -3.33 -17.98 21.47
CA GLY A 169 -2.97 -16.60 21.77
C GLY A 169 -3.05 -15.63 20.56
N TYR A 170 -3.60 -16.04 19.42
CA TYR A 170 -3.80 -15.19 18.27
C TYR A 170 -5.07 -14.35 18.39
N PRO A 171 -5.08 -13.11 17.88
CA PRO A 171 -6.22 -12.23 17.97
C PRO A 171 -7.42 -12.76 17.17
N ILE A 172 -8.58 -12.81 17.80
CA ILE A 172 -9.86 -13.04 17.12
C ILE A 172 -10.42 -11.68 16.72
N ILE A 173 -10.57 -11.44 15.41
CA ILE A 173 -11.10 -10.18 14.89
C ILE A 173 -12.61 -10.09 15.18
N LYS A 174 -13.04 -8.88 15.52
CA LYS A 174 -14.46 -8.55 15.65
C LYS A 174 -15.05 -8.24 14.29
N TYR A 175 -16.19 -8.82 13.99
CA TYR A 175 -16.99 -8.55 12.80
C TYR A 175 -18.27 -7.84 13.18
N ASP A 176 -18.77 -6.99 12.31
CA ASP A 176 -20.06 -6.33 12.45
C ASP A 176 -21.23 -7.29 12.11
N PRO A 177 -22.52 -6.86 12.24
CA PRO A 177 -23.68 -7.69 11.89
C PRO A 177 -23.76 -8.06 10.40
N GLN A 178 -23.07 -7.33 9.51
CA GLN A 178 -22.98 -7.58 8.08
C GLN A 178 -21.87 -8.59 7.73
N GLY A 179 -21.04 -8.96 8.74
CA GLY A 179 -19.92 -9.88 8.57
C GLY A 179 -18.63 -9.21 8.11
N GLU A 180 -18.55 -7.88 8.23
CA GLU A 180 -17.37 -7.12 7.84
C GLU A 180 -16.41 -6.89 9.04
N PRO A 181 -15.07 -6.93 8.84
CA PRO A 181 -14.12 -6.66 9.91
C PRO A 181 -14.25 -5.23 10.44
N VAL A 182 -14.35 -5.07 11.76
CA VAL A 182 -14.47 -3.74 12.39
C VAL A 182 -13.09 -3.07 12.47
N ILE A 183 -12.96 -1.93 11.81
CA ILE A 183 -11.73 -1.12 11.88
C ILE A 183 -11.64 -0.48 13.28
N LYS A 184 -10.48 -0.65 13.92
CA LYS A 184 -10.17 -0.06 15.21
C LYS A 184 -9.53 1.31 15.06
N ASP A 185 -8.49 1.40 14.19
CA ASP A 185 -7.66 2.58 14.09
C ASP A 185 -7.10 2.72 12.67
N LEU A 186 -6.91 3.97 12.24
CA LEU A 186 -6.34 4.33 10.95
C LEU A 186 -5.26 5.39 11.19
N LYS A 187 -4.02 5.09 10.81
CA LYS A 187 -2.87 5.96 10.97
C LYS A 187 -2.17 6.21 9.63
N MET A 188 -1.80 7.46 9.39
CA MET A 188 -1.08 7.87 8.19
C MET A 188 0.38 8.14 8.54
N TYR A 189 1.30 7.54 7.76
CA TYR A 189 2.74 7.82 7.82
C TYR A 189 3.12 8.49 6.51
N GLU A 190 3.56 9.73 6.57
CA GLU A 190 4.16 10.43 5.44
C GLU A 190 5.67 10.14 5.47
N LEU A 191 6.23 9.61 4.36
CA LEU A 191 7.59 9.12 4.22
C LEU A 191 8.50 10.12 3.53
#